data_8703069cf4a40372faf1cded0d745840
#
_entry.id   8703069cf4a40372faf1cded0d745840
#
_cell.length_a   1.000
_cell.length_b   1.000
_cell.length_c   1.000
_cell.angle_alpha   90.00
_cell.angle_beta   90.00
_cell.angle_gamma   90.00
#
_symmetry.space_group_name_H-M   'P 1'
#
loop_
_entity.id
_entity.type
_entity.pdbx_description
1 polymer ?
#
loop_
_entity_poly.entity_id
_entity_poly.type
_entity_poly.pdbx_seq_one_letter_code
_entity_poly.pdbx_strand_id
1 'polypeptide(L)'
;MKTGGMQVGRLAGIALVLAFALPSHAQAPGCPPTPADALGPFYTPGAPERATTGHGLVVTGTVRSVVACAPLPGARVEWWSANTKGDYDDEHRATQAADPSGRYRYETSLPGRYPGRPIHLHVRITAPDHRTLVTQLYPKPGDTTLAVDFVLVRD
;
A
#
# COMPACT_ATOMS: atom_id res chain seq x y z
N MET A 1 -22.98 78.10 -50.49
CA MET A 1 -22.54 76.78 -50.81
C MET A 1 -22.06 76.10 -49.55
N LYS A 2 -22.84 75.11 -48.98
CA LYS A 2 -22.52 74.42 -47.75
C LYS A 2 -22.01 73.01 -48.08
N THR A 3 -20.78 72.72 -47.74
CA THR A 3 -20.17 71.40 -47.88
C THR A 3 -20.42 70.64 -46.59
N GLY A 4 -21.21 69.53 -46.71
CA GLY A 4 -21.48 68.62 -45.64
C GLY A 4 -20.34 67.60 -45.48
N GLY A 5 -19.76 67.57 -44.28
CA GLY A 5 -18.77 66.61 -43.89
C GLY A 5 -19.45 65.38 -43.30
N MET A 6 -19.20 64.22 -43.93
CA MET A 6 -19.73 62.89 -43.48
C MET A 6 -18.79 62.35 -42.40
N GLN A 7 -19.30 62.22 -41.15
CA GLN A 7 -18.60 61.59 -40.06
C GLN A 7 -18.78 60.07 -40.17
N VAL A 8 -17.67 59.35 -40.34
CA VAL A 8 -17.62 57.90 -40.30
C VAL A 8 -17.45 57.45 -38.85
N GLY A 9 -18.51 56.94 -38.27
CA GLY A 9 -18.47 56.34 -36.92
C GLY A 9 -17.69 55.04 -36.91
N ARG A 10 -16.61 55.01 -36.11
CA ARG A 10 -15.89 53.74 -35.84
C ARG A 10 -16.62 52.96 -34.78
N LEU A 11 -17.20 51.81 -35.15
CA LEU A 11 -17.72 50.84 -34.23
C LEU A 11 -16.53 50.05 -33.66
N ALA A 12 -16.23 50.29 -32.37
CA ALA A 12 -15.26 49.48 -31.60
C ALA A 12 -15.96 48.17 -31.18
N GLY A 13 -15.61 47.09 -31.85
CA GLY A 13 -16.06 45.75 -31.43
C GLY A 13 -15.30 45.30 -30.19
N ILE A 14 -16.02 45.12 -29.09
CA ILE A 14 -15.47 44.52 -27.85
C ILE A 14 -15.52 42.98 -28.06
N ALA A 15 -14.33 42.40 -28.26
CA ALA A 15 -14.18 40.94 -28.28
C ALA A 15 -14.23 40.42 -26.83
N LEU A 16 -15.29 39.73 -26.46
CA LEU A 16 -15.42 39.07 -25.17
C LEU A 16 -14.61 37.75 -25.23
N VAL A 17 -13.44 37.72 -24.61
CA VAL A 17 -12.62 36.53 -24.46
C VAL A 17 -13.20 35.70 -23.28
N LEU A 18 -13.94 34.65 -23.57
CA LEU A 18 -14.33 33.65 -22.57
C LEU A 18 -13.09 32.81 -22.19
N ALA A 19 -12.52 33.08 -21.03
CA ALA A 19 -11.49 32.23 -20.44
C ALA A 19 -12.16 30.97 -19.87
N PHE A 20 -11.97 29.84 -20.53
CA PHE A 20 -12.34 28.53 -19.97
C PHE A 20 -11.31 28.17 -18.91
N ALA A 21 -11.69 28.27 -17.64
CA ALA A 21 -10.91 27.74 -16.54
C ALA A 21 -10.97 26.19 -16.60
N LEU A 22 -9.84 25.56 -16.93
CA LEU A 22 -9.70 24.11 -16.84
C LEU A 22 -9.77 23.70 -15.35
N PRO A 23 -10.54 22.66 -15.00
CA PRO A 23 -10.59 22.19 -13.64
C PRO A 23 -9.17 21.72 -13.22
N SER A 24 -8.63 22.35 -12.19
CA SER A 24 -7.39 21.92 -11.56
C SER A 24 -7.68 20.57 -10.87
N HIS A 25 -7.16 19.47 -11.42
CA HIS A 25 -7.22 18.17 -10.77
C HIS A 25 -6.26 18.21 -9.58
N ALA A 26 -6.78 18.52 -8.39
CA ALA A 26 -6.03 18.32 -7.17
C ALA A 26 -5.72 16.82 -7.06
N GLN A 27 -4.44 16.47 -7.14
CA GLN A 27 -4.01 15.09 -6.89
C GLN A 27 -4.40 14.73 -5.45
N ALA A 28 -5.11 13.61 -5.29
CA ALA A 28 -5.40 13.09 -3.96
C ALA A 28 -4.07 12.89 -3.19
N PRO A 29 -4.02 13.25 -1.89
CA PRO A 29 -2.81 13.06 -1.10
C PRO A 29 -2.40 11.58 -1.14
N GLY A 30 -1.13 11.31 -1.50
CA GLY A 30 -0.57 9.97 -1.50
C GLY A 30 -0.36 9.47 -0.06
N CYS A 31 -0.34 8.15 0.12
CA CYS A 31 0.09 7.53 1.37
C CYS A 31 1.62 7.45 1.42
N PRO A 32 2.26 7.67 2.59
CA PRO A 32 3.68 7.40 2.72
C PRO A 32 3.96 5.90 2.50
N PRO A 33 5.04 5.55 1.77
CA PRO A 33 5.38 4.15 1.55
C PRO A 33 5.73 3.47 2.86
N THR A 34 5.37 2.19 2.98
CA THR A 34 5.83 1.37 4.10
C THR A 34 7.34 1.22 4.04
N PRO A 35 8.08 1.52 5.13
CA PRO A 35 9.51 1.32 5.17
C PRO A 35 9.88 -0.16 4.95
N ALA A 36 10.89 -0.40 4.11
CA ALA A 36 11.46 -1.72 3.94
C ALA A 36 12.29 -2.12 5.17
N ASP A 37 12.36 -3.43 5.43
CA ASP A 37 13.19 -4.04 6.46
C ASP A 37 13.88 -5.30 5.91
N ALA A 38 14.70 -5.96 6.71
CA ALA A 38 15.49 -7.08 6.30
C ALA A 38 14.65 -8.31 5.92
N LEU A 39 14.99 -8.94 4.79
CA LEU A 39 14.42 -10.25 4.39
C LEU A 39 14.76 -11.33 5.44
N GLY A 40 15.92 -11.24 6.02
CA GLY A 40 16.44 -12.26 6.92
C GLY A 40 16.90 -13.53 6.20
N PRO A 41 17.54 -14.47 6.91
CA PRO A 41 18.14 -15.66 6.31
C PRO A 41 17.16 -16.82 6.10
N PHE A 42 15.90 -16.71 6.57
CA PHE A 42 14.95 -17.82 6.60
C PHE A 42 13.84 -17.74 5.56
N TYR A 43 13.89 -16.77 4.64
CA TYR A 43 12.93 -16.72 3.54
C TYR A 43 13.11 -17.92 2.62
N THR A 44 12.01 -18.61 2.33
CA THR A 44 11.93 -19.66 1.33
C THR A 44 10.73 -19.37 0.43
N PRO A 45 10.90 -19.31 -0.89
CA PRO A 45 9.78 -19.09 -1.80
C PRO A 45 8.82 -20.28 -1.84
N GLY A 46 7.58 -20.05 -2.28
CA GLY A 46 6.62 -21.13 -2.49
C GLY A 46 5.89 -21.59 -1.22
N ALA A 47 5.78 -20.73 -0.21
CA ALA A 47 4.93 -20.99 0.94
C ALA A 47 3.49 -21.34 0.52
N PRO A 48 2.83 -22.31 1.18
CA PRO A 48 1.48 -22.74 0.81
C PRO A 48 0.45 -21.63 0.94
N GLU A 49 -0.60 -21.70 0.13
CA GLU A 49 -1.72 -20.76 0.21
C GLU A 49 -2.58 -21.08 1.44
N ARG A 50 -2.57 -20.16 2.40
CA ARG A 50 -3.36 -20.22 3.63
C ARG A 50 -3.39 -18.86 4.32
N ALA A 51 -4.46 -18.62 5.08
CA ALA A 51 -4.62 -17.39 5.86
C ALA A 51 -4.29 -17.57 7.35
N THR A 52 -3.88 -18.77 7.75
CA THR A 52 -3.54 -19.08 9.15
C THR A 52 -2.37 -20.03 9.25
N THR A 53 -1.51 -19.80 10.22
CA THR A 53 -0.39 -20.68 10.64
C THR A 53 -0.38 -20.88 12.15
N GLY A 54 -1.45 -20.55 12.83
CA GLY A 54 -1.60 -20.67 14.28
C GLY A 54 -2.72 -19.77 14.77
N HIS A 55 -2.81 -19.59 16.08
CA HIS A 55 -3.85 -18.80 16.72
C HIS A 55 -3.29 -17.86 17.77
N GLY A 56 -4.03 -16.78 18.05
CA GLY A 56 -3.74 -15.85 19.14
C GLY A 56 -3.24 -14.49 18.70
N LEU A 57 -2.70 -14.34 17.48
CA LEU A 57 -2.35 -13.05 16.89
C LEU A 57 -3.01 -12.91 15.52
N VAL A 58 -3.86 -11.91 15.36
CA VAL A 58 -4.54 -11.58 14.10
C VAL A 58 -3.96 -10.30 13.52
N VAL A 59 -3.46 -10.37 12.28
CA VAL A 59 -2.96 -9.21 11.54
C VAL A 59 -3.93 -8.87 10.43
N THR A 60 -4.38 -7.63 10.38
CA THR A 60 -5.32 -7.14 9.36
C THR A 60 -4.84 -5.84 8.77
N GLY A 61 -5.28 -5.54 7.56
CA GLY A 61 -4.99 -4.27 6.91
C GLY A 61 -5.33 -4.28 5.43
N THR A 62 -4.86 -3.27 4.73
CA THR A 62 -5.05 -3.11 3.29
C THR A 62 -3.69 -2.95 2.62
N VAL A 63 -3.49 -3.63 1.50
CA VAL A 63 -2.36 -3.35 0.60
C VAL A 63 -2.75 -2.20 -0.32
N ARG A 64 -1.93 -1.16 -0.38
CA ARG A 64 -2.19 0.09 -1.11
C ARG A 64 -1.03 0.48 -2.00
N SER A 65 -1.32 1.29 -3.00
CA SER A 65 -0.31 2.02 -3.77
C SER A 65 0.00 3.37 -3.10
N VAL A 66 1.21 3.87 -3.24
CA VAL A 66 1.54 5.29 -2.93
C VAL A 66 0.71 6.26 -3.78
N VAL A 67 0.23 5.80 -4.95
CA VAL A 67 -0.58 6.63 -5.86
C VAL A 67 -2.02 6.67 -5.35
N ALA A 68 -2.44 7.85 -4.91
CA ALA A 68 -3.78 8.11 -4.39
C ALA A 68 -4.24 7.18 -3.25
N CYS A 69 -3.33 6.50 -2.57
CA CYS A 69 -3.65 5.48 -1.56
C CYS A 69 -4.58 4.37 -2.08
N ALA A 70 -4.59 4.14 -3.38
CA ALA A 70 -5.49 3.18 -4.00
C ALA A 70 -5.23 1.76 -3.46
N PRO A 71 -6.28 0.98 -3.13
CA PRO A 71 -6.11 -0.41 -2.75
C PRO A 71 -5.55 -1.22 -3.92
N LEU A 72 -4.81 -2.28 -3.61
CA LEU A 72 -4.22 -3.21 -4.57
C LEU A 72 -4.86 -4.59 -4.45
N PRO A 73 -6.00 -4.83 -5.15
CA PRO A 73 -6.64 -6.14 -5.19
C PRO A 73 -5.69 -7.21 -5.71
N GLY A 74 -5.74 -8.40 -5.12
CA GLY A 74 -4.93 -9.52 -5.56
C GLY A 74 -3.44 -9.39 -5.25
N ALA A 75 -2.99 -8.35 -4.53
CA ALA A 75 -1.61 -8.27 -4.07
C ALA A 75 -1.24 -9.54 -3.31
N ARG A 76 -0.10 -10.15 -3.66
CA ARG A 76 0.38 -11.36 -3.01
C ARG A 76 1.12 -11.00 -1.74
N VAL A 77 0.68 -11.56 -0.62
CA VAL A 77 1.27 -11.36 0.70
C VAL A 77 1.84 -12.69 1.20
N GLU A 78 3.14 -12.73 1.40
CA GLU A 78 3.87 -13.90 1.89
C GLU A 78 4.35 -13.64 3.31
N TRP A 79 4.08 -14.59 4.20
CA TRP A 79 4.39 -14.51 5.62
C TRP A 79 5.37 -15.61 6.03
N TRP A 80 6.29 -15.29 6.92
CA TRP A 80 7.10 -16.27 7.64
C TRP A 80 7.52 -15.71 9.00
N SER A 81 7.58 -16.60 9.98
CA SER A 81 8.01 -16.25 11.32
C SER A 81 8.60 -17.47 12.04
N ALA A 82 9.25 -17.21 13.16
CA ALA A 82 9.57 -18.30 14.07
C ALA A 82 8.28 -18.86 14.69
N ASN A 83 8.31 -20.14 15.04
CA ASN A 83 7.28 -20.78 15.88
C ASN A 83 7.36 -20.26 17.32
N THR A 84 6.51 -20.75 18.21
CA THR A 84 6.47 -20.32 19.62
C THR A 84 7.73 -20.65 20.42
N LYS A 85 8.60 -21.55 19.91
CA LYS A 85 9.89 -21.92 20.51
C LYS A 85 11.05 -21.06 20.01
N GLY A 86 10.83 -20.27 18.94
CA GLY A 86 11.86 -19.43 18.32
C GLY A 86 12.55 -20.07 17.11
N ASP A 87 12.06 -21.21 16.61
CA ASP A 87 12.60 -21.90 15.44
C ASP A 87 11.79 -21.57 14.20
N TYR A 88 12.45 -21.46 13.04
CA TYR A 88 11.78 -21.30 11.75
C TYR A 88 11.48 -22.66 11.12
N ASP A 89 10.24 -22.86 10.69
CA ASP A 89 9.74 -24.07 10.07
C ASP A 89 8.76 -23.77 8.93
N ASP A 90 8.34 -24.81 8.18
CA ASP A 90 7.41 -24.66 7.07
C ASP A 90 5.95 -24.46 7.51
N GLU A 91 5.62 -24.79 8.77
CA GLU A 91 4.28 -24.63 9.32
C GLU A 91 3.95 -23.15 9.55
N HIS A 92 4.97 -22.31 9.81
CA HIS A 92 4.84 -20.87 10.04
C HIS A 92 5.11 -20.03 8.80
N ARG A 93 4.81 -20.58 7.60
CA ARG A 93 4.87 -19.89 6.32
C ARG A 93 3.51 -19.91 5.66
N ALA A 94 3.13 -18.80 5.04
CA ALA A 94 1.86 -18.67 4.35
C ALA A 94 1.98 -17.75 3.14
N THR A 95 1.11 -17.97 2.19
CA THR A 95 0.85 -17.04 1.10
C THR A 95 -0.65 -16.78 1.02
N GLN A 96 -1.03 -15.55 0.74
CA GLN A 96 -2.42 -15.18 0.47
C GLN A 96 -2.49 -14.05 -0.55
N ALA A 97 -3.62 -13.94 -1.24
CA ALA A 97 -3.96 -12.79 -2.06
C ALA A 97 -4.83 -11.82 -1.25
N ALA A 98 -4.60 -10.54 -1.40
CA ALA A 98 -5.51 -9.52 -0.91
C ALA A 98 -6.87 -9.62 -1.63
N ASP A 99 -7.95 -9.33 -0.93
CA ASP A 99 -9.31 -9.39 -1.46
C ASP A 99 -9.57 -8.31 -2.56
N PRO A 100 -10.75 -8.30 -3.22
CA PRO A 100 -11.08 -7.28 -4.22
C PRO A 100 -11.04 -5.83 -3.72
N SER A 101 -11.02 -5.61 -2.42
CA SER A 101 -10.84 -4.29 -1.77
C SER A 101 -9.40 -4.05 -1.30
N GLY A 102 -8.45 -4.93 -1.67
CA GLY A 102 -7.06 -4.87 -1.25
C GLY A 102 -6.82 -5.29 0.20
N ARG A 103 -7.82 -5.82 0.91
CA ARG A 103 -7.71 -6.20 2.32
C ARG A 103 -7.12 -7.58 2.50
N TYR A 104 -6.44 -7.78 3.61
CA TYR A 104 -5.93 -9.07 4.04
C TYR A 104 -6.25 -9.33 5.51
N ARG A 105 -6.28 -10.60 5.89
CA ARG A 105 -6.34 -11.09 7.26
C ARG A 105 -5.44 -12.32 7.39
N TYR A 106 -4.51 -12.25 8.30
CA TYR A 106 -3.62 -13.35 8.60
C TYR A 106 -3.71 -13.68 10.09
N GLU A 107 -3.74 -14.95 10.44
CA GLU A 107 -3.77 -15.40 11.84
C GLU A 107 -2.62 -16.34 12.11
N THR A 108 -1.91 -16.11 13.21
CA THR A 108 -0.75 -16.91 13.61
C THR A 108 -0.63 -16.96 15.13
N SER A 109 0.23 -17.82 15.65
CA SER A 109 0.69 -17.71 17.03
C SER A 109 1.67 -16.55 17.18
N LEU A 110 1.74 -15.96 18.38
CA LEU A 110 2.79 -15.00 18.68
C LEU A 110 4.15 -15.70 18.54
N PRO A 111 5.08 -15.22 17.69
CA PRO A 111 6.37 -15.87 17.51
C PRO A 111 7.18 -15.91 18.81
N GLY A 112 7.92 -16.99 18.99
CA GLY A 112 8.90 -17.11 20.05
C GLY A 112 10.10 -16.19 19.85
N ARG A 113 10.93 -16.06 20.88
CA ARG A 113 12.15 -15.26 20.79
C ARG A 113 13.20 -15.97 19.94
N TYR A 114 13.64 -15.31 18.90
CA TYR A 114 14.85 -15.70 18.16
C TYR A 114 16.07 -14.96 18.80
N PRO A 115 17.18 -15.65 19.07
CA PRO A 115 18.32 -15.05 19.74
C PRO A 115 18.82 -13.76 19.10
N GLY A 116 19.00 -12.71 19.89
CA GLY A 116 19.49 -11.42 19.43
C GLY A 116 18.49 -10.52 18.71
N ARG A 117 17.21 -10.97 18.59
CA ARG A 117 16.17 -10.22 17.88
C ARG A 117 14.91 -10.04 18.73
N PRO A 118 14.17 -8.93 18.57
CA PRO A 118 12.81 -8.83 19.11
C PRO A 118 11.90 -9.85 18.41
N ILE A 119 10.77 -10.16 19.02
CA ILE A 119 9.68 -10.92 18.38
C ILE A 119 9.27 -10.21 17.09
N HIS A 120 9.19 -10.93 15.96
CA HIS A 120 8.86 -10.34 14.68
C HIS A 120 8.20 -11.32 13.71
N LEU A 121 7.40 -10.77 12.81
CA LEU A 121 6.82 -11.43 11.64
C LEU A 121 7.46 -10.81 10.41
N HIS A 122 7.97 -11.62 9.50
CA HIS A 122 8.37 -11.16 8.19
C HIS A 122 7.19 -11.13 7.24
N VAL A 123 7.20 -10.18 6.34
CA VAL A 123 6.23 -10.09 5.25
C VAL A 123 6.90 -9.63 3.97
N ARG A 124 6.56 -10.30 2.86
CA ARG A 124 6.95 -9.90 1.51
C ARG A 124 5.69 -9.70 0.68
N ILE A 125 5.59 -8.56 0.01
CA ILE A 125 4.40 -8.19 -0.74
C ILE A 125 4.78 -7.85 -2.18
N THR A 126 4.04 -8.42 -3.13
CA THR A 126 4.17 -8.14 -4.56
C THR A 126 2.83 -7.79 -5.16
N ALA A 127 2.82 -6.84 -6.09
CA ALA A 127 1.68 -6.48 -6.91
C ALA A 127 2.17 -6.05 -8.30
N PRO A 128 1.35 -6.19 -9.37
CA PRO A 128 1.72 -5.70 -10.69
C PRO A 128 2.10 -4.22 -10.66
N ASP A 129 3.11 -3.83 -11.44
CA ASP A 129 3.62 -2.47 -11.58
C ASP A 129 4.06 -1.79 -10.26
N HIS A 130 4.44 -2.61 -9.26
CA HIS A 130 4.92 -2.12 -7.97
C HIS A 130 6.19 -2.85 -7.55
N ARG A 131 7.11 -2.10 -6.97
CA ARG A 131 8.31 -2.67 -6.35
C ARG A 131 7.93 -3.59 -5.21
N THR A 132 8.57 -4.76 -5.15
CA THR A 132 8.41 -5.68 -4.04
C THR A 132 8.75 -4.98 -2.72
N LEU A 133 7.82 -5.06 -1.77
CA LEU A 133 8.07 -4.64 -0.39
C LEU A 133 8.47 -5.87 0.43
N VAL A 134 9.58 -5.76 1.15
CA VAL A 134 9.95 -6.67 2.24
C VAL A 134 10.01 -5.84 3.51
N THR A 135 9.31 -6.26 4.56
CA THR A 135 9.31 -5.56 5.83
C THR A 135 9.10 -6.53 6.99
N GLN A 136 9.11 -6.03 8.22
CA GLN A 136 8.88 -6.81 9.43
C GLN A 136 7.87 -6.10 10.32
N LEU A 137 7.05 -6.88 11.03
CA LEU A 137 6.17 -6.40 12.09
C LEU A 137 6.71 -6.88 13.43
N TYR A 138 6.61 -6.03 14.43
CA TYR A 138 7.18 -6.27 15.76
C TYR A 138 6.07 -6.29 16.83
N PRO A 139 5.29 -7.39 16.93
CA PRO A 139 4.29 -7.52 17.98
C PRO A 139 4.95 -7.54 19.36
N LYS A 140 4.24 -7.04 20.35
CA LYS A 140 4.67 -7.10 21.74
C LYS A 140 4.07 -8.33 22.44
N PRO A 141 4.69 -8.83 23.50
CA PRO A 141 4.06 -9.84 24.34
C PRO A 141 2.69 -9.36 24.83
N GLY A 142 1.66 -10.18 24.58
CA GLY A 142 0.28 -9.87 24.91
C GLY A 142 -0.55 -9.24 23.77
N ASP A 143 0.06 -8.86 22.66
CA ASP A 143 -0.70 -8.42 21.48
C ASP A 143 -1.50 -9.61 20.92
N THR A 144 -2.78 -9.39 20.68
CA THR A 144 -3.68 -10.33 20.02
C THR A 144 -4.13 -9.86 18.64
N THR A 145 -3.91 -8.58 18.34
CA THR A 145 -4.28 -7.96 17.06
C THR A 145 -3.25 -6.92 16.63
N LEU A 146 -2.97 -6.86 15.33
CA LEU A 146 -2.24 -5.79 14.68
C LEU A 146 -3.04 -5.28 13.48
N ALA A 147 -3.22 -3.96 13.39
CA ALA A 147 -3.81 -3.31 12.22
C ALA A 147 -2.71 -2.56 11.47
N VAL A 148 -2.38 -3.03 10.26
CA VAL A 148 -1.25 -2.51 9.47
C VAL A 148 -1.64 -2.40 8.00
N ASP A 149 -1.61 -1.21 7.43
CA ASP A 149 -1.68 -1.04 5.98
C ASP A 149 -0.26 -1.11 5.39
N PHE A 150 -0.13 -1.81 4.26
CA PHE A 150 1.12 -1.87 3.50
C PHE A 150 1.01 -1.01 2.26
N VAL A 151 1.90 -0.04 2.12
CA VAL A 151 1.89 0.91 1.01
C VAL A 151 3.09 0.67 0.10
N LEU A 152 2.82 0.23 -1.13
CA LEU A 152 3.82 -0.14 -2.14
C LEU A 152 4.15 1.04 -3.04
N VAL A 153 5.43 1.15 -3.40
CA VAL A 153 5.92 2.13 -4.38
C VAL A 153 5.70 1.57 -5.78
N ARG A 154 5.15 2.37 -6.67
CA ARG A 154 4.99 2.03 -8.08
C ARG A 154 6.37 2.02 -8.79
N ASP A 155 6.54 1.10 -9.77
CA ASP A 155 7.72 1.06 -10.64
C ASP A 155 7.82 2.28 -11.56
#